data_026139de2d6976605f8004617d39e2e4
#
_entry.id   026139de2d6976605f8004617d39e2e4
#
_cell.length_a   1.000
_cell.length_b   1.000
_cell.length_c   1.000
_cell.angle_alpha   90.00
_cell.angle_beta   90.00
_cell.angle_gamma   90.00
#
_symmetry.space_group_name_H-M   'P 1'
#
loop_
_entity.id
_entity.type
_entity.pdbx_description
1 polymer ?
#
loop_
_entity_poly.entity_id
_entity_poly.type
_entity_poly.pdbx_seq_one_letter_code
_entity_poly.pdbx_strand_id
1 'polypeptide(L)'
;LDSLFRWSLQMLIRDRFSMEKSAPHVPVAVRAIKISRFLKHHGFDFNAIESAAKNNARGGKVHGASTISQQTAKNVFLWPGRSWTRKGFEVYFTFLIEMMWSKQRIMEVYLNSIEMGPGIYGVDAVAEYHFNKKAQDLFRDECALIAATLPNPRKFSSLYPSAYMKKRQRQIEHQMKFIPSFPREGEDYDPSTAVGGYRGK
;
A
#
# COMPACT_ATOMS: atom_id res chain seq x y z
N LEU A 1 -24.33 -7.68 -5.86
CA LEU A 1 -23.25 -8.70 -5.91
C LEU A 1 -22.52 -8.69 -7.25
N ASP A 2 -23.24 -8.50 -8.37
CA ASP A 2 -22.64 -8.51 -9.72
C ASP A 2 -21.62 -7.40 -9.99
N SER A 3 -21.82 -6.21 -9.47
CA SER A 3 -20.90 -5.09 -9.70
C SER A 3 -19.55 -5.28 -9.02
N LEU A 4 -19.53 -5.88 -7.84
CA LEU A 4 -18.32 -6.15 -7.07
C LEU A 4 -17.52 -7.33 -7.62
N PHE A 5 -18.24 -8.39 -8.07
CA PHE A 5 -17.60 -9.56 -8.68
C PHE A 5 -17.03 -9.21 -10.06
N ARG A 6 -17.74 -8.41 -10.85
CA ARG A 6 -17.24 -7.87 -12.13
C ARG A 6 -16.05 -6.92 -11.93
N TRP A 7 -16.03 -6.17 -10.83
CA TRP A 7 -14.91 -5.30 -10.48
C TRP A 7 -13.65 -6.08 -10.13
N SER A 8 -13.76 -7.13 -9.30
CA SER A 8 -12.62 -7.99 -8.96
C SER A 8 -12.12 -8.79 -10.17
N LEU A 9 -13.02 -9.24 -11.06
CA LEU A 9 -12.62 -9.89 -12.31
C LEU A 9 -11.95 -8.93 -13.31
N GLN A 10 -12.44 -7.70 -13.42
CA GLN A 10 -11.81 -6.67 -14.26
C GLN A 10 -10.44 -6.26 -13.72
N MET A 11 -10.22 -6.27 -12.41
CA MET A 11 -8.90 -6.05 -11.81
C MET A 11 -7.92 -7.17 -12.10
N LEU A 12 -8.39 -8.43 -12.10
CA LEU A 12 -7.56 -9.60 -12.46
C LEU A 12 -7.16 -9.61 -13.95
N ILE A 13 -7.99 -9.03 -14.82
CA ILE A 13 -7.79 -9.04 -16.28
C ILE A 13 -7.06 -7.78 -16.80
N ARG A 14 -7.07 -6.68 -16.05
CA ARG A 14 -6.34 -5.46 -16.38
C ARG A 14 -5.13 -5.30 -15.45
N ASP A 15 -4.03 -5.90 -15.81
CA ASP A 15 -2.70 -5.51 -15.32
C ASP A 15 -2.36 -4.10 -15.82
N ARG A 16 -3.00 -3.08 -15.22
CA ARG A 16 -2.76 -1.67 -15.59
C ARG A 16 -1.40 -1.21 -15.10
N PHE A 17 -1.06 -1.55 -13.87
CA PHE A 17 0.20 -1.22 -13.24
C PHE A 17 1.05 -2.47 -13.08
N SER A 18 2.14 -2.56 -13.84
CA SER A 18 3.16 -3.59 -13.67
C SER A 18 4.35 -3.00 -12.92
N MET A 19 4.86 -3.72 -11.93
CA MET A 19 6.05 -3.31 -11.18
C MET A 19 7.28 -3.14 -12.07
N GLU A 20 7.36 -3.88 -13.18
CA GLU A 20 8.48 -3.80 -14.13
C GLU A 20 8.44 -2.54 -14.99
N LYS A 21 7.24 -2.04 -15.29
CA LYS A 21 7.01 -0.89 -16.21
C LYS A 21 6.76 0.42 -15.47
N SER A 22 6.78 0.42 -14.14
CA SER A 22 6.29 1.53 -13.33
C SER A 22 7.40 2.32 -12.67
N ALA A 23 7.08 3.56 -12.29
CA ALA A 23 7.98 4.39 -11.51
C ALA A 23 8.41 3.66 -10.22
N PRO A 24 9.71 3.44 -10.01
CA PRO A 24 10.22 2.69 -8.86
C PRO A 24 9.88 3.36 -7.52
N HIS A 25 9.45 4.61 -7.57
CA HIS A 25 9.16 5.42 -6.40
C HIS A 25 7.82 5.11 -5.72
N VAL A 26 6.81 4.59 -6.45
CA VAL A 26 5.49 4.30 -5.87
C VAL A 26 5.55 3.22 -4.80
N PRO A 27 6.12 2.02 -5.04
CA PRO A 27 6.27 1.00 -4.01
C PRO A 27 7.09 1.47 -2.82
N VAL A 28 8.13 2.28 -3.06
CA VAL A 28 8.99 2.85 -2.02
C VAL A 28 8.21 3.84 -1.16
N ALA A 29 7.40 4.73 -1.76
CA ALA A 29 6.56 5.68 -1.04
C ALA A 29 5.50 4.98 -0.18
N VAL A 30 4.87 3.93 -0.70
CA VAL A 30 3.89 3.13 0.05
C VAL A 30 4.56 2.41 1.23
N ARG A 31 5.75 1.88 1.04
CA ARG A 31 6.54 1.26 2.13
C ARG A 31 6.94 2.27 3.20
N ALA A 32 7.23 3.52 2.83
CA ALA A 32 7.56 4.57 3.78
C ALA A 32 6.42 4.88 4.76
N ILE A 33 5.17 4.71 4.34
CA ILE A 33 4.00 4.94 5.20
C ILE A 33 3.64 3.72 6.02
N LYS A 34 3.64 2.56 5.39
CA LYS A 34 3.09 1.32 5.97
C LYS A 34 4.13 0.38 6.50
N ILE A 35 5.29 0.91 6.85
CA ILE A 35 6.28 0.15 7.57
C ILE A 35 7.25 -0.62 6.67
N SER A 36 8.48 -0.31 6.89
CA SER A 36 9.68 -1.01 6.44
C SER A 36 9.69 -2.56 6.63
N ARG A 37 8.65 -3.12 7.22
CA ARG A 37 8.55 -4.54 7.60
C ARG A 37 7.79 -5.41 6.61
N PHE A 38 7.18 -4.87 5.54
CA PHE A 38 6.41 -5.68 4.58
C PHE A 38 7.20 -6.86 4.00
N LEU A 39 8.50 -6.65 3.77
CA LEU A 39 9.40 -7.71 3.27
C LEU A 39 9.92 -8.64 4.39
N LYS A 40 9.67 -8.32 5.66
CA LYS A 40 10.22 -9.05 6.81
C LYS A 40 9.20 -9.97 7.51
N HIS A 41 7.92 -9.89 7.16
CA HIS A 41 6.88 -10.71 7.75
C HIS A 41 6.07 -11.48 6.69
N HIS A 42 5.47 -12.57 7.10
CA HIS A 42 4.59 -13.41 6.26
C HIS A 42 3.11 -13.11 6.56
N GLY A 43 2.60 -12.00 6.03
CA GLY A 43 1.20 -11.61 6.11
C GLY A 43 0.78 -10.85 7.37
N PHE A 44 1.33 -11.20 8.54
CA PHE A 44 0.94 -10.63 9.83
C PHE A 44 2.12 -9.98 10.54
N ASP A 45 1.97 -8.72 10.94
CA ASP A 45 2.95 -8.03 11.80
C ASP A 45 2.46 -8.06 13.26
N PHE A 46 2.81 -9.13 13.97
CA PHE A 46 2.41 -9.32 15.37
C PHE A 46 2.90 -8.20 16.29
N ASN A 47 4.07 -7.62 16.01
CA ASN A 47 4.60 -6.50 16.80
C ASN A 47 3.75 -5.23 16.58
N ALA A 48 3.28 -4.99 15.34
CA ALA A 48 2.39 -3.88 15.05
C ALA A 48 1.01 -4.10 15.68
N ILE A 49 0.50 -5.33 15.70
CA ILE A 49 -0.76 -5.70 16.35
C ILE A 49 -0.68 -5.44 17.86
N GLU A 50 0.38 -5.91 18.51
CA GLU A 50 0.61 -5.70 19.94
C GLU A 50 0.74 -4.22 20.31
N SER A 51 1.52 -3.47 19.52
CA SER A 51 1.69 -2.03 19.69
C SER A 51 0.38 -1.26 19.53
N ALA A 52 -0.43 -1.63 18.53
CA ALA A 52 -1.74 -1.04 18.31
C ALA A 52 -2.70 -1.37 19.46
N ALA A 53 -2.71 -2.61 19.95
CA ALA A 53 -3.54 -3.03 21.09
C ALA A 53 -3.18 -2.25 22.35
N LYS A 54 -1.88 -2.11 22.67
CA LYS A 54 -1.39 -1.31 23.81
C LYS A 54 -1.80 0.18 23.70
N ASN A 55 -1.69 0.78 22.53
CA ASN A 55 -2.07 2.17 22.31
C ASN A 55 -3.59 2.38 22.41
N ASN A 56 -4.38 1.46 21.86
CA ASN A 56 -5.83 1.50 21.91
C ASN A 56 -6.34 1.33 23.35
N ALA A 57 -5.72 0.45 24.14
CA ALA A 57 -6.06 0.24 25.55
C ALA A 57 -5.78 1.48 26.43
N ARG A 58 -4.81 2.33 26.02
CA ARG A 58 -4.46 3.58 26.71
C ARG A 58 -5.32 4.79 26.29
N GLY A 59 -6.40 4.57 25.53
CA GLY A 59 -7.28 5.64 25.03
C GLY A 59 -6.66 6.52 23.93
N GLY A 60 -5.59 6.08 23.30
CA GLY A 60 -4.96 6.77 22.17
C GLY A 60 -5.80 6.67 20.89
N LYS A 61 -5.38 7.41 19.85
CA LYS A 61 -6.00 7.27 18.52
C LYS A 61 -5.91 5.83 18.06
N VAL A 62 -7.05 5.28 17.63
CA VAL A 62 -7.12 3.93 17.07
C VAL A 62 -6.22 3.82 15.85
N HIS A 63 -5.12 3.10 15.96
CA HIS A 63 -4.23 2.79 14.86
C HIS A 63 -4.61 1.43 14.26
N GLY A 64 -4.81 1.41 12.94
CA GLY A 64 -5.02 0.15 12.22
C GLY A 64 -3.69 -0.61 12.06
N ALA A 65 -3.66 -1.86 12.52
CA ALA A 65 -2.50 -2.75 12.42
C ALA A 65 -2.54 -3.65 11.17
N SER A 66 -3.47 -3.44 10.24
CA SER A 66 -3.59 -4.27 9.04
C SER A 66 -2.42 -4.06 8.09
N THR A 67 -1.80 -5.16 7.68
CA THR A 67 -0.67 -5.19 6.74
C THR A 67 -1.11 -4.92 5.29
N ILE A 68 -0.15 -4.72 4.39
CA ILE A 68 -0.41 -4.62 2.94
C ILE A 68 -1.10 -5.91 2.45
N SER A 69 -0.60 -7.08 2.84
CA SER A 69 -1.18 -8.37 2.46
C SER A 69 -2.63 -8.53 2.92
N GLN A 70 -2.94 -8.15 4.17
CA GLN A 70 -4.32 -8.17 4.68
C GLN A 70 -5.23 -7.21 3.90
N GLN A 71 -4.74 -6.05 3.52
CA GLN A 71 -5.51 -5.09 2.73
C GLN A 71 -5.71 -5.59 1.30
N THR A 72 -4.69 -6.20 0.70
CA THR A 72 -4.79 -6.84 -0.62
C THR A 72 -5.84 -7.96 -0.58
N ALA A 73 -5.73 -8.88 0.36
CA ALA A 73 -6.71 -9.96 0.54
C ALA A 73 -8.14 -9.42 0.70
N LYS A 74 -8.30 -8.41 1.55
CA LYS A 74 -9.60 -7.76 1.75
C LYS A 74 -10.16 -7.14 0.48
N ASN A 75 -9.35 -6.40 -0.27
CA ASN A 75 -9.83 -5.65 -1.44
C ASN A 75 -10.14 -6.54 -2.64
N VAL A 76 -9.42 -7.66 -2.79
CA VAL A 76 -9.55 -8.56 -3.93
C VAL A 76 -10.64 -9.61 -3.72
N PHE A 77 -10.72 -10.19 -2.53
CA PHE A 77 -11.54 -11.39 -2.30
C PHE A 77 -12.78 -11.14 -1.45
N LEU A 78 -12.89 -9.99 -0.75
CA LEU A 78 -13.95 -9.82 0.23
C LEU A 78 -14.92 -8.71 -0.16
N TRP A 79 -16.15 -8.86 0.33
CA TRP A 79 -17.25 -7.91 0.16
C TRP A 79 -17.09 -6.68 1.09
N PRO A 80 -17.73 -5.55 0.76
CA PRO A 80 -17.77 -4.39 1.64
C PRO A 80 -18.57 -4.69 2.91
N GLY A 81 -18.21 -3.98 4.00
CA GLY A 81 -18.85 -4.12 5.30
C GLY A 81 -17.87 -4.53 6.40
N ARG A 82 -18.39 -4.64 7.63
CA ARG A 82 -17.62 -5.04 8.82
C ARG A 82 -18.34 -6.20 9.51
N SER A 83 -17.72 -7.37 9.53
CA SER A 83 -18.19 -8.53 10.29
C SER A 83 -17.01 -9.36 10.77
N TRP A 84 -17.20 -10.13 11.82
CA TRP A 84 -16.18 -11.05 12.32
C TRP A 84 -15.91 -12.19 11.34
N THR A 85 -16.97 -12.69 10.67
CA THR A 85 -16.84 -13.71 9.61
C THR A 85 -15.95 -13.21 8.47
N ARG A 86 -16.18 -11.95 8.01
CA ARG A 86 -15.33 -11.33 6.99
C ARG A 86 -13.89 -11.19 7.47
N LYS A 87 -13.67 -10.89 8.75
CA LYS A 87 -12.31 -10.81 9.32
C LYS A 87 -11.63 -12.19 9.34
N GLY A 88 -12.36 -13.27 9.59
CA GLY A 88 -11.86 -14.62 9.47
C GLY A 88 -11.42 -14.94 8.03
N PHE A 89 -12.25 -14.61 7.03
CA PHE A 89 -11.86 -14.75 5.62
C PHE A 89 -10.68 -13.88 5.22
N GLU A 90 -10.54 -12.67 5.76
CA GLU A 90 -9.37 -11.82 5.54
C GLU A 90 -8.09 -12.52 6.00
N VAL A 91 -8.10 -13.14 7.18
CA VAL A 91 -6.96 -13.92 7.69
C VAL A 91 -6.66 -15.11 6.78
N TYR A 92 -7.67 -15.86 6.39
CA TYR A 92 -7.53 -17.01 5.51
C TYR A 92 -6.92 -16.65 4.15
N PHE A 93 -7.48 -15.64 3.46
CA PHE A 93 -6.96 -15.20 2.18
C PHE A 93 -5.59 -14.53 2.28
N THR A 94 -5.30 -13.86 3.40
CA THR A 94 -3.95 -13.33 3.65
C THR A 94 -2.91 -14.45 3.70
N PHE A 95 -3.22 -15.52 4.39
CA PHE A 95 -2.33 -16.69 4.44
C PHE A 95 -2.14 -17.30 3.04
N LEU A 96 -3.22 -17.47 2.27
CA LEU A 96 -3.13 -18.03 0.93
C LEU A 96 -2.28 -17.18 -0.01
N ILE A 97 -2.49 -15.87 -0.07
CA ILE A 97 -1.69 -15.00 -0.96
C ILE A 97 -0.22 -14.95 -0.56
N GLU A 98 0.10 -15.00 0.73
CA GLU A 98 1.49 -15.05 1.19
C GLU A 98 2.18 -16.38 0.89
N MET A 99 1.41 -17.46 0.80
CA MET A 99 1.94 -18.77 0.42
C MET A 99 2.12 -18.92 -1.10
N MET A 100 1.21 -18.31 -1.89
CA MET A 100 1.14 -18.53 -3.33
C MET A 100 1.76 -17.43 -4.17
N TRP A 101 1.84 -16.21 -3.66
CA TRP A 101 2.30 -15.03 -4.39
C TRP A 101 3.62 -14.49 -3.83
N SER A 102 4.49 -14.03 -4.72
CA SER A 102 5.68 -13.26 -4.31
C SER A 102 5.28 -11.94 -3.66
N LYS A 103 6.15 -11.38 -2.82
CA LYS A 103 5.95 -10.04 -2.24
C LYS A 103 5.74 -8.97 -3.31
N GLN A 104 6.39 -9.14 -4.44
CA GLN A 104 6.24 -8.28 -5.60
C GLN A 104 4.81 -8.35 -6.14
N ARG A 105 4.27 -9.56 -6.36
CA ARG A 105 2.90 -9.75 -6.84
C ARG A 105 1.86 -9.19 -5.85
N ILE A 106 2.06 -9.39 -4.55
CA ILE A 106 1.18 -8.81 -3.52
C ILE A 106 1.20 -7.27 -3.59
N MET A 107 2.37 -6.64 -3.74
CA MET A 107 2.49 -5.19 -3.85
C MET A 107 1.85 -4.68 -5.15
N GLU A 108 2.06 -5.35 -6.26
CA GLU A 108 1.46 -5.01 -7.55
C GLU A 108 -0.07 -5.03 -7.49
N VAL A 109 -0.65 -6.10 -6.98
CA VAL A 109 -2.10 -6.22 -6.80
C VAL A 109 -2.63 -5.19 -5.80
N TYR A 110 -1.89 -4.91 -4.72
CA TYR A 110 -2.21 -3.84 -3.78
C TYR A 110 -2.32 -2.49 -4.47
N LEU A 111 -1.30 -2.11 -5.24
CA LEU A 111 -1.21 -0.82 -5.94
C LEU A 111 -2.27 -0.67 -7.04
N ASN A 112 -2.78 -1.78 -7.58
CA ASN A 112 -3.90 -1.76 -8.52
C ASN A 112 -5.28 -1.69 -7.83
N SER A 113 -5.39 -2.18 -6.58
CA SER A 113 -6.68 -2.40 -5.92
C SER A 113 -7.03 -1.40 -4.81
N ILE A 114 -6.05 -0.66 -4.30
CA ILE A 114 -6.28 0.25 -3.17
C ILE A 114 -6.99 1.54 -3.60
N GLU A 115 -7.94 2.01 -2.79
CA GLU A 115 -8.56 3.32 -2.95
C GLU A 115 -7.51 4.41 -2.62
N MET A 116 -7.30 5.34 -3.55
CA MET A 116 -6.33 6.45 -3.43
C MET A 116 -6.98 7.83 -3.48
N GLY A 117 -8.27 7.86 -3.71
CA GLY A 117 -9.15 9.03 -3.68
C GLY A 117 -10.60 8.55 -3.65
N PRO A 118 -11.61 9.42 -3.46
CA PRO A 118 -13.01 9.04 -3.46
C PRO A 118 -13.42 8.35 -4.76
N GLY A 119 -13.58 7.02 -4.75
CA GLY A 119 -13.93 6.23 -5.94
C GLY A 119 -12.78 6.03 -6.94
N ILE A 120 -11.57 6.48 -6.63
CA ILE A 120 -10.38 6.32 -7.48
C ILE A 120 -9.55 5.16 -6.92
N TYR A 121 -9.41 4.12 -7.71
CA TYR A 121 -8.71 2.90 -7.31
C TYR A 121 -7.52 2.63 -8.22
N GLY A 122 -6.40 2.35 -7.58
CA GLY A 122 -5.14 2.05 -8.25
C GLY A 122 -4.31 3.27 -8.63
N VAL A 123 -3.01 3.01 -8.80
CA VAL A 123 -2.01 4.07 -9.05
C VAL A 123 -2.21 4.71 -10.41
N ASP A 124 -2.53 3.94 -11.46
CA ASP A 124 -2.75 4.49 -12.80
C ASP A 124 -3.93 5.46 -12.82
N ALA A 125 -5.03 5.11 -12.14
CA ALA A 125 -6.19 5.98 -12.10
C ALA A 125 -5.87 7.30 -11.37
N VAL A 126 -5.21 7.26 -10.22
CA VAL A 126 -4.86 8.49 -9.49
C VAL A 126 -3.81 9.32 -10.23
N ALA A 127 -2.87 8.69 -10.95
CA ALA A 127 -1.87 9.38 -11.78
C ALA A 127 -2.55 10.13 -12.92
N GLU A 128 -3.50 9.50 -13.59
CA GLU A 128 -4.27 10.12 -14.68
C GLU A 128 -5.17 11.24 -14.16
N TYR A 129 -6.02 10.96 -13.15
CA TYR A 129 -7.03 11.91 -12.68
C TYR A 129 -6.45 13.10 -11.90
N HIS A 130 -5.38 12.89 -11.10
CA HIS A 130 -4.84 13.94 -10.23
C HIS A 130 -3.62 14.65 -10.80
N PHE A 131 -2.85 14.00 -11.67
CA PHE A 131 -1.59 14.53 -12.20
C PHE A 131 -1.54 14.62 -13.71
N ASN A 132 -2.56 14.09 -14.40
CA ASN A 132 -2.60 14.01 -15.89
C ASN A 132 -1.34 13.34 -16.46
N LYS A 133 -0.92 12.25 -15.82
CA LYS A 133 0.30 11.46 -16.12
C LYS A 133 0.00 9.98 -16.12
N LYS A 134 0.87 9.20 -16.76
CA LYS A 134 0.93 7.76 -16.52
C LYS A 134 1.62 7.49 -15.19
N ALA A 135 1.31 6.37 -14.54
CA ALA A 135 1.95 6.01 -13.26
C ALA A 135 3.48 5.92 -13.34
N GLN A 136 4.01 5.52 -14.49
CA GLN A 136 5.46 5.45 -14.74
C GLN A 136 6.15 6.82 -14.76
N ASP A 137 5.41 7.89 -15.06
CA ASP A 137 5.94 9.25 -15.21
C ASP A 137 5.76 10.09 -13.93
N LEU A 138 5.28 9.47 -12.85
CA LEU A 138 5.14 10.12 -11.56
C LEU A 138 6.49 10.44 -10.95
N PHE A 139 6.65 11.68 -10.51
CA PHE A 139 7.82 12.11 -9.76
C PHE A 139 7.78 11.59 -8.31
N ARG A 140 8.94 11.61 -7.67
CA ARG A 140 9.10 11.11 -6.30
C ARG A 140 8.20 11.80 -5.28
N ASP A 141 8.07 13.11 -5.37
CA ASP A 141 7.21 13.94 -4.52
C ASP A 141 5.72 13.66 -4.77
N GLU A 142 5.30 13.43 -6.02
CA GLU A 142 3.95 13.02 -6.38
C GLU A 142 3.60 11.64 -5.79
N CYS A 143 4.53 10.68 -5.90
CA CYS A 143 4.39 9.37 -5.27
C CYS A 143 4.25 9.47 -3.74
N ALA A 144 5.04 10.35 -3.10
CA ALA A 144 4.94 10.60 -1.67
C ALA A 144 3.59 11.23 -1.29
N LEU A 145 3.06 12.12 -2.15
CA LEU A 145 1.77 12.76 -1.93
C LEU A 145 0.61 11.76 -2.07
N ILE A 146 0.63 10.92 -3.11
CA ILE A 146 -0.34 9.82 -3.28
C ILE A 146 -0.30 8.91 -2.05
N ALA A 147 0.89 8.51 -1.66
CA ALA A 147 1.07 7.65 -0.51
C ALA A 147 0.48 8.29 0.78
N ALA A 148 0.61 9.61 0.96
CA ALA A 148 0.04 10.32 2.10
C ALA A 148 -1.50 10.27 2.17
N THR A 149 -2.22 9.96 1.09
CA THR A 149 -3.69 9.78 1.08
C THR A 149 -4.14 8.47 1.70
N LEU A 150 -3.31 7.42 1.64
CA LEU A 150 -3.68 6.03 1.97
C LEU A 150 -4.27 5.80 3.37
N PRO A 151 -3.93 6.57 4.43
CA PRO A 151 -4.58 6.41 5.73
C PRO A 151 -6.08 6.73 5.72
N ASN A 152 -6.51 7.66 4.87
CA ASN A 152 -7.92 8.00 4.68
C ASN A 152 -8.14 8.64 3.30
N PRO A 153 -8.23 7.85 2.22
CA PRO A 153 -8.29 8.32 0.85
C PRO A 153 -9.57 9.11 0.52
N ARG A 154 -10.63 8.93 1.32
CA ARG A 154 -11.87 9.69 1.16
C ARG A 154 -11.82 11.09 1.79
N LYS A 155 -10.89 11.32 2.71
CA LYS A 155 -10.69 12.61 3.38
C LYS A 155 -9.51 13.38 2.79
N PHE A 156 -8.45 12.66 2.41
CA PHE A 156 -7.21 13.25 1.92
C PHE A 156 -7.16 13.19 0.40
N SER A 157 -6.87 14.32 -0.22
CA SER A 157 -6.77 14.44 -1.67
C SER A 157 -5.34 14.78 -2.09
N SER A 158 -4.80 14.05 -3.06
CA SER A 158 -3.53 14.42 -3.70
C SER A 158 -3.72 15.48 -4.77
N LEU A 159 -4.95 15.70 -5.26
CA LEU A 159 -5.25 16.79 -6.19
C LEU A 159 -5.28 18.15 -5.48
N TYR A 160 -5.89 18.20 -4.28
CA TYR A 160 -5.99 19.42 -3.47
C TYR A 160 -5.38 19.18 -2.08
N PRO A 161 -4.03 19.11 -1.98
CA PRO A 161 -3.37 18.75 -0.74
C PRO A 161 -3.45 19.88 0.30
N SER A 162 -3.97 19.56 1.47
CA SER A 162 -3.96 20.46 2.63
C SER A 162 -2.54 20.68 3.18
N ALA A 163 -2.36 21.69 4.05
CA ALA A 163 -1.08 21.92 4.72
C ALA A 163 -0.57 20.68 5.49
N TYR A 164 -1.49 19.92 6.10
CA TYR A 164 -1.17 18.64 6.73
C TYR A 164 -0.62 17.62 5.72
N MET A 165 -1.27 17.49 4.56
CA MET A 165 -0.84 16.59 3.49
C MET A 165 0.55 16.94 2.96
N LYS A 166 0.82 18.23 2.74
CA LYS A 166 2.14 18.73 2.31
C LYS A 166 3.24 18.47 3.35
N LYS A 167 2.91 18.62 4.65
CA LYS A 167 3.83 18.24 5.73
C LYS A 167 4.10 16.73 5.72
N ARG A 168 3.06 15.91 5.53
CA ARG A 168 3.17 14.45 5.49
C ARG A 168 3.95 13.98 4.26
N GLN A 169 3.71 14.57 3.10
CA GLN A 169 4.47 14.33 1.87
C GLN A 169 5.98 14.49 2.11
N ARG A 170 6.42 15.62 2.68
CA ARG A 170 7.84 15.87 2.97
C ARG A 170 8.44 14.83 3.92
N GLN A 171 7.68 14.38 4.92
CA GLN A 171 8.13 13.32 5.83
C GLN A 171 8.32 11.99 5.09
N ILE A 172 7.37 11.62 4.23
CA ILE A 172 7.43 10.39 3.43
C ILE A 172 8.60 10.46 2.47
N GLU A 173 8.75 11.58 1.77
CA GLU A 173 9.83 11.80 0.82
C GLU A 173 11.21 11.71 1.49
N HIS A 174 11.34 12.23 2.70
CA HIS A 174 12.54 12.06 3.51
C HIS A 174 12.76 10.58 3.87
N GLN A 175 11.72 9.87 4.30
CA GLN A 175 11.81 8.44 4.64
C GLN A 175 12.16 7.56 3.43
N MET A 176 11.68 7.91 2.24
CA MET A 176 12.00 7.19 1.00
C MET A 176 13.50 7.14 0.70
N LYS A 177 14.32 8.07 1.24
CA LYS A 177 15.78 8.05 1.09
C LYS A 177 16.44 6.88 1.80
N PHE A 178 15.79 6.35 2.83
CA PHE A 178 16.31 5.27 3.67
C PHE A 178 15.68 3.91 3.36
N ILE A 179 14.77 3.85 2.40
CA ILE A 179 14.09 2.62 2.02
C ILE A 179 14.73 2.09 0.73
N PRO A 180 15.24 0.87 0.73
CA PRO A 180 15.77 0.24 -0.47
C PRO A 180 14.71 0.17 -1.57
N SER A 181 15.16 0.13 -2.83
CA SER A 181 14.28 -0.16 -3.95
C SER A 181 13.54 -1.48 -3.70
N PHE A 182 12.37 -1.61 -4.32
CA PHE A 182 11.64 -2.86 -4.22
C PHE A 182 12.35 -3.91 -5.07
N PRO A 183 12.61 -5.13 -4.55
CA PRO A 183 13.29 -6.16 -5.31
C PRO A 183 12.48 -6.54 -6.55
N ARG A 184 13.14 -6.82 -7.66
CA ARG A 184 12.53 -7.38 -8.86
C ARG A 184 12.21 -8.86 -8.66
N GLU A 185 11.42 -9.43 -9.56
CA GLU A 185 11.10 -10.86 -9.49
C GLU A 185 12.39 -11.69 -9.58
N GLY A 186 12.57 -12.58 -8.60
CA GLY A 186 13.79 -13.38 -8.49
C GLY A 186 14.98 -12.72 -7.80
N GLU A 187 14.86 -11.45 -7.39
CA GLU A 187 15.90 -10.76 -6.60
C GLU A 187 15.61 -10.86 -5.10
N ASP A 188 16.67 -11.11 -4.32
CA ASP A 188 16.58 -11.02 -2.87
C ASP A 188 16.51 -9.56 -2.41
N TYR A 189 15.84 -9.34 -1.27
CA TYR A 189 15.79 -8.03 -0.65
C TYR A 189 17.18 -7.61 -0.14
N ASP A 190 17.78 -6.62 -0.80
CA ASP A 190 19.04 -6.02 -0.36
C ASP A 190 18.82 -4.67 0.32
N PRO A 191 19.01 -4.58 1.65
CA PRO A 191 18.89 -3.33 2.38
C PRO A 191 19.95 -2.28 2.01
N SER A 192 21.06 -2.67 1.38
CA SER A 192 22.14 -1.76 0.98
C SER A 192 21.76 -0.84 -0.19
N THR A 193 20.75 -1.19 -0.97
CA THR A 193 20.27 -0.40 -2.12
C THR A 193 19.57 0.90 -1.75
N ALA A 194 19.40 1.21 -0.45
CA ALA A 194 18.84 2.48 0.00
C ALA A 194 19.78 3.64 -0.28
N VAL A 195 19.30 4.63 -1.03
CA VAL A 195 20.08 5.81 -1.45
C VAL A 195 20.63 6.62 -0.25
N GLY A 196 20.06 6.48 0.94
CA GLY A 196 20.48 7.16 2.17
C GLY A 196 21.33 6.32 3.14
N GLY A 197 21.76 5.13 2.74
CA GLY A 197 22.53 4.23 3.61
C GLY A 197 21.70 3.75 4.80
N TYR A 198 20.71 2.90 4.54
CA TYR A 198 19.93 2.28 5.60
C TYR A 198 20.81 1.37 6.46
N ARG A 199 21.23 1.88 7.61
CA ARG A 199 21.75 1.03 8.70
C ARG A 199 20.55 0.54 9.50
N GLY A 200 20.07 -0.65 9.19
CA GLY A 200 19.06 -1.31 10.00
C GLY A 200 19.56 -1.51 11.42
N LYS A 201 18.81 -0.98 12.40
CA LYS A 201 18.87 -1.42 13.79
C LYS A 201 17.77 -2.44 14.01
#